data_c7ebc0c82cab385b83f85a4f1b757950
#
_entry.id   c7ebc0c82cab385b83f85a4f1b757950
#
_cell.length_a   1.000
_cell.length_b   1.000
_cell.length_c   1.000
_cell.angle_alpha   90.00
_cell.angle_beta   90.00
_cell.angle_gamma   90.00
#
_symmetry.space_group_name_H-M   'P 1'
#
loop_
_entity.id
_entity.type
_entity.pdbx_description
1 polymer ?
#
loop_
_entity_poly.entity_id
_entity_poly.type
_entity_poly.pdbx_seq_one_letter_code
_entity_poly.pdbx_strand_id
1 'polypeptide(L)'
;MARNWIVVSGPEIFATTRDLGFTRHGFKSTRRVMASKIQPGDLLAFYVTGRKQFAAICRVTSPVSEERTRIWQSDQKPDEIYPYRCAIEPVALPAEEAWLDAEPFHDRFAWTQRWPRTNWTLAYQGNLHEVPQADMDLLLAAMGEATAAPRPA
;
A
#
# COMPACT_ATOMS: atom_id res chain seq x y z
N MET A 1 -5.85 0.27 -19.22
CA MET A 1 -4.59 -0.27 -18.73
C MET A 1 -4.57 -0.17 -17.21
N ALA A 2 -4.01 -1.19 -16.57
CA ALA A 2 -3.92 -1.20 -15.12
C ALA A 2 -2.95 -0.12 -14.62
N ARG A 3 -3.29 0.47 -13.47
CA ARG A 3 -2.47 1.45 -12.77
C ARG A 3 -1.80 0.80 -11.57
N ASN A 4 -0.79 1.49 -11.06
CA ASN A 4 -0.03 1.02 -9.91
C ASN A 4 -0.04 2.10 -8.84
N TRP A 5 -0.26 1.69 -7.60
CA TRP A 5 -0.47 2.60 -6.48
C TRP A 5 0.41 2.22 -5.30
N ILE A 6 0.93 3.23 -4.61
CA ILE A 6 1.49 3.08 -3.27
C ILE A 6 0.42 3.52 -2.28
N VAL A 7 0.06 2.63 -1.36
CA VAL A 7 -0.88 2.92 -0.28
C VAL A 7 -0.09 3.12 1.00
N VAL A 8 -0.13 4.33 1.54
CA VAL A 8 0.56 4.66 2.79
C VAL A 8 -0.41 4.46 3.94
N SER A 9 -0.16 3.45 4.76
CA SER A 9 -1.04 3.05 5.86
C SER A 9 -0.32 3.08 7.19
N GLY A 10 -1.00 3.55 8.23
CA GLY A 10 -0.52 3.35 9.59
C GLY A 10 -0.57 1.88 10.00
N PRO A 11 0.18 1.48 11.04
CA PRO A 11 0.22 0.08 11.45
C PRO A 11 -1.15 -0.49 11.80
N GLU A 12 -2.02 0.31 12.44
CA GLU A 12 -3.37 -0.11 12.84
C GLU A 12 -4.25 -0.39 11.63
N ILE A 13 -4.19 0.49 10.62
CA ILE A 13 -4.99 0.35 9.41
C ILE A 13 -4.51 -0.84 8.60
N PHE A 14 -3.20 -0.99 8.46
CA PHE A 14 -2.64 -2.16 7.77
C PHE A 14 -3.01 -3.46 8.49
N ALA A 15 -2.92 -3.49 9.82
CA ALA A 15 -3.28 -4.66 10.61
C ALA A 15 -4.75 -5.08 10.39
N THR A 16 -5.66 -4.11 10.27
CA THR A 16 -7.06 -4.40 9.99
C THR A 16 -7.22 -5.07 8.61
N THR A 17 -6.56 -4.55 7.60
CA THR A 17 -6.57 -5.15 6.26
C THR A 17 -6.00 -6.56 6.28
N ARG A 18 -4.91 -6.77 7.00
CA ARG A 18 -4.30 -8.10 7.20
C ARG A 18 -5.25 -9.05 7.91
N ASP A 19 -5.92 -8.58 8.95
CA ASP A 19 -6.86 -9.40 9.73
C ASP A 19 -8.10 -9.78 8.92
N LEU A 20 -8.46 -8.97 7.91
CA LEU A 20 -9.49 -9.32 6.93
C LEU A 20 -8.99 -10.31 5.87
N GLY A 21 -7.77 -10.80 6.00
CA GLY A 21 -7.16 -11.74 5.03
C GLY A 21 -6.82 -11.09 3.71
N PHE A 22 -6.57 -9.79 3.68
CA PHE A 22 -6.29 -9.03 2.45
C PHE A 22 -7.41 -9.18 1.41
N THR A 23 -8.65 -9.14 1.85
CA THR A 23 -9.84 -9.29 1.00
C THR A 23 -10.45 -7.96 0.60
N ARG A 24 -10.19 -6.89 1.36
CA ARG A 24 -10.68 -5.54 1.09
C ARG A 24 -9.81 -4.50 1.78
N HIS A 25 -9.83 -3.28 1.22
CA HIS A 25 -9.13 -2.15 1.80
C HIS A 25 -9.95 -0.88 1.65
N GLY A 26 -9.80 0.04 2.61
CA GLY A 26 -10.50 1.32 2.62
C GLY A 26 -9.54 2.50 2.54
N PHE A 27 -9.96 3.54 1.83
CA PHE A 27 -9.19 4.77 1.64
C PHE A 27 -9.85 5.93 2.36
N LYS A 28 -9.03 6.88 2.82
CA LYS A 28 -9.49 8.02 3.62
C LYS A 28 -10.55 8.84 2.90
N SER A 29 -11.45 9.43 3.68
CA SER A 29 -12.50 10.32 3.20
C SER A 29 -11.94 11.49 2.36
N THR A 30 -10.72 11.96 2.67
CA THR A 30 -10.04 13.03 1.93
C THR A 30 -9.49 12.59 0.59
N ARG A 31 -9.54 11.30 0.26
CA ARG A 31 -8.96 10.73 -0.98
C ARG A 31 -10.01 10.28 -1.98
N ARG A 32 -11.20 10.85 -1.92
CA ARG A 32 -12.30 10.49 -2.82
C ARG A 32 -11.92 10.50 -4.29
N VAL A 33 -11.31 11.59 -4.76
CA VAL A 33 -10.96 11.75 -6.19
C VAL A 33 -9.91 10.75 -6.61
N MET A 34 -8.84 10.60 -5.82
CA MET A 34 -7.79 9.63 -6.13
C MET A 34 -8.31 8.20 -6.09
N ALA A 35 -9.08 7.85 -5.07
CA ALA A 35 -9.62 6.50 -4.93
C ALA A 35 -10.57 6.15 -6.08
N SER A 36 -11.30 7.14 -6.62
CA SER A 36 -12.20 6.90 -7.74
C SER A 36 -11.48 6.45 -9.01
N LYS A 37 -10.18 6.68 -9.10
CA LYS A 37 -9.36 6.27 -10.26
C LYS A 37 -8.90 4.82 -10.19
N ILE A 38 -9.01 4.19 -9.02
CA ILE A 38 -8.61 2.80 -8.83
C ILE A 38 -9.62 1.89 -9.53
N GLN A 39 -9.11 0.94 -10.31
CA GLN A 39 -9.91 0.02 -11.11
C GLN A 39 -9.50 -1.42 -10.86
N PRO A 40 -10.40 -2.40 -11.11
CA PRO A 40 -10.01 -3.80 -11.08
C PRO A 40 -8.80 -4.06 -11.99
N GLY A 41 -7.86 -4.85 -11.49
CA GLY A 41 -6.59 -5.12 -12.17
C GLY A 41 -5.44 -4.24 -11.70
N ASP A 42 -5.72 -3.13 -11.04
CA ASP A 42 -4.68 -2.27 -10.49
C ASP A 42 -3.94 -2.97 -9.34
N LEU A 43 -2.68 -2.60 -9.15
CA LEU A 43 -1.87 -3.12 -8.05
C LEU A 43 -1.72 -2.07 -6.95
N LEU A 44 -1.80 -2.54 -5.71
CA LEU A 44 -1.58 -1.72 -4.51
C LEU A 44 -0.38 -2.27 -3.76
N ALA A 45 0.65 -1.46 -3.59
CA ALA A 45 1.78 -1.79 -2.71
C ALA A 45 1.62 -1.03 -1.41
N PHE A 46 1.59 -1.75 -0.30
CA PHE A 46 1.35 -1.18 1.03
C PHE A 46 2.66 -0.79 1.69
N TYR A 47 2.78 0.49 2.02
CA TYR A 47 3.87 1.05 2.82
C TYR A 47 3.33 1.30 4.23
N VAL A 48 4.00 0.74 5.24
CA VAL A 48 3.57 0.88 6.63
C VAL A 48 4.38 1.98 7.31
N THR A 49 3.71 3.06 7.71
CA THR A 49 4.35 4.16 8.43
C THR A 49 4.89 3.68 9.78
N GLY A 50 5.91 4.33 10.29
CA GLY A 50 6.57 3.90 11.51
C GLY A 50 7.59 2.79 11.26
N ARG A 51 7.25 1.79 10.46
CA ARG A 51 8.15 0.72 10.03
C ARG A 51 8.99 1.16 8.85
N LYS A 52 8.48 2.09 8.02
CA LYS A 52 9.14 2.58 6.80
C LYS A 52 9.48 1.42 5.84
N GLN A 53 8.56 0.49 5.73
CA GLN A 53 8.73 -0.76 4.98
C GLN A 53 7.53 -1.03 4.11
N PHE A 54 7.78 -1.70 2.97
CA PHE A 54 6.72 -2.27 2.15
C PHE A 54 6.37 -3.66 2.66
N ALA A 55 5.08 -3.89 2.90
CA ALA A 55 4.60 -5.06 3.61
C ALA A 55 3.81 -6.04 2.75
N ALA A 56 3.22 -5.58 1.63
CA ALA A 56 2.35 -6.41 0.81
C ALA A 56 2.11 -5.77 -0.55
N ILE A 57 1.81 -6.60 -1.54
CA ILE A 57 1.25 -6.16 -2.81
C ILE A 57 -0.03 -6.95 -3.05
N CYS A 58 -1.12 -6.23 -3.37
CA CYS A 58 -2.42 -6.82 -3.66
C CYS A 58 -2.94 -6.31 -4.99
N ARG A 59 -3.84 -7.09 -5.61
CA ARG A 59 -4.53 -6.70 -6.84
C ARG A 59 -5.95 -6.28 -6.50
N VAL A 60 -6.41 -5.20 -7.10
CA VAL A 60 -7.80 -4.75 -6.97
C VAL A 60 -8.69 -5.64 -7.81
N THR A 61 -9.81 -6.12 -7.21
CA THR A 61 -10.75 -7.04 -7.88
C THR A 61 -12.14 -6.47 -8.05
N SER A 62 -12.42 -5.29 -7.48
CA SER A 62 -13.71 -4.61 -7.66
C SER A 62 -13.50 -3.11 -7.84
N PRO A 63 -14.48 -2.40 -8.41
CA PRO A 63 -14.46 -0.94 -8.35
C PRO A 63 -14.52 -0.45 -6.91
N VAL A 64 -14.09 0.81 -6.69
CA VAL A 64 -14.21 1.45 -5.40
C VAL A 64 -15.67 1.87 -5.19
N SER A 65 -16.20 1.58 -4.01
CA SER A 65 -17.54 2.01 -3.59
C SER A 65 -17.47 2.69 -2.24
N GLU A 66 -18.49 3.48 -1.93
CA GLU A 66 -18.57 4.16 -0.65
C GLU A 66 -19.37 3.32 0.34
N GLU A 67 -18.80 3.04 1.50
CA GLU A 67 -19.45 2.34 2.59
C GLU A 67 -19.11 3.03 3.90
N ARG A 68 -20.05 3.07 4.85
CA ARG A 68 -19.87 3.83 6.10
C ARG A 68 -19.85 2.97 7.35
N THR A 69 -19.79 1.66 7.22
CA THR A 69 -19.60 0.75 8.34
C THR A 69 -18.19 0.96 8.92
N ARG A 70 -18.06 1.01 10.23
CA ARG A 70 -16.75 1.15 10.86
C ARG A 70 -16.00 -0.17 10.79
N ILE A 71 -14.89 -0.17 10.06
CA ILE A 71 -13.97 -1.32 9.91
C ILE A 71 -12.55 -0.88 10.26
N TRP A 72 -12.02 0.11 9.53
CA TRP A 72 -10.69 0.66 9.78
C TRP A 72 -10.83 1.83 10.76
N GLN A 73 -9.99 1.81 11.81
CA GLN A 73 -10.03 2.83 12.85
C GLN A 73 -8.62 3.23 13.24
N SER A 74 -8.43 4.52 13.49
CA SER A 74 -7.17 5.07 13.99
C SER A 74 -7.44 5.92 15.22
N ASP A 75 -6.64 5.75 16.27
CA ASP A 75 -6.75 6.55 17.48
C ASP A 75 -6.46 8.02 17.23
N GLN A 76 -5.61 8.32 16.23
CA GLN A 76 -5.26 9.70 15.89
C GLN A 76 -6.39 10.44 15.18
N LYS A 77 -7.27 9.71 14.48
CA LYS A 77 -8.40 10.26 13.73
C LYS A 77 -9.64 9.40 13.97
N PRO A 78 -10.25 9.50 15.15
CA PRO A 78 -11.34 8.60 15.54
C PRO A 78 -12.59 8.74 14.66
N ASP A 79 -12.77 9.89 13.99
CA ASP A 79 -13.93 10.10 13.12
C ASP A 79 -13.71 9.60 11.68
N GLU A 80 -12.48 9.24 11.33
CA GLU A 80 -12.19 8.71 9.99
C GLU A 80 -12.63 7.26 9.90
N ILE A 81 -13.43 6.93 8.90
CA ILE A 81 -13.96 5.57 8.71
C ILE A 81 -13.44 4.88 7.46
N TYR A 82 -12.58 5.55 6.68
CA TYR A 82 -12.06 4.99 5.43
C TYR A 82 -13.19 4.49 4.51
N PRO A 83 -14.06 5.39 4.04
CA PRO A 83 -15.33 5.00 3.40
C PRO A 83 -15.20 4.52 1.96
N TYR A 84 -14.09 4.81 1.26
CA TYR A 84 -13.91 4.42 -0.14
C TYR A 84 -13.19 3.08 -0.19
N ARG A 85 -13.91 2.03 -0.57
CA ARG A 85 -13.48 0.66 -0.36
C ARG A 85 -13.53 -0.15 -1.64
N CYS A 86 -12.57 -1.06 -1.80
CA CYS A 86 -12.56 -2.02 -2.89
C CYS A 86 -12.17 -3.39 -2.38
N ALA A 87 -12.59 -4.42 -3.12
CA ALA A 87 -12.12 -5.78 -2.91
C ALA A 87 -10.71 -5.91 -3.48
N ILE A 88 -9.89 -6.70 -2.81
CA ILE A 88 -8.51 -6.97 -3.23
C ILE A 88 -8.21 -8.47 -3.09
N GLU A 89 -7.09 -8.89 -3.69
CA GLU A 89 -6.55 -10.23 -3.50
C GLU A 89 -5.04 -10.14 -3.33
N PRO A 90 -4.42 -11.04 -2.55
CA PRO A 90 -2.97 -11.01 -2.37
C PRO A 90 -2.23 -11.36 -3.66
N VAL A 91 -1.12 -10.63 -3.91
CA VAL A 91 -0.15 -10.94 -4.96
C VAL A 91 1.18 -11.36 -4.33
N ALA A 92 1.67 -10.60 -3.36
CA ALA A 92 2.89 -10.92 -2.63
C ALA A 92 2.73 -10.53 -1.16
N LEU A 93 2.91 -11.49 -0.28
CA LEU A 93 2.77 -11.32 1.18
C LEU A 93 4.01 -11.88 1.87
N PRO A 94 5.14 -11.14 1.89
CA PRO A 94 6.30 -11.60 2.64
C PRO A 94 5.97 -11.64 4.15
N ALA A 95 6.63 -12.53 4.87
CA ALA A 95 6.52 -12.55 6.32
C ALA A 95 6.99 -11.20 6.89
N GLU A 96 6.52 -10.82 8.07
CA GLU A 96 6.82 -9.50 8.64
C GLU A 96 8.31 -9.24 8.77
N GLU A 97 9.08 -10.24 9.16
CA GLU A 97 10.54 -10.16 9.27
C GLU A 97 11.25 -10.00 7.91
N ALA A 98 10.53 -10.22 6.82
CA ALA A 98 11.03 -10.08 5.46
C ALA A 98 10.45 -8.86 4.72
N TRP A 99 9.73 -7.97 5.41
CA TRP A 99 9.23 -6.73 4.81
C TRP A 99 10.41 -5.91 4.28
N LEU A 100 10.18 -5.21 3.17
CA LEU A 100 11.24 -4.50 2.45
C LEU A 100 11.43 -3.09 3.00
N ASP A 101 12.65 -2.75 3.41
CA ASP A 101 12.98 -1.37 3.75
C ASP A 101 12.79 -0.47 2.53
N ALA A 102 12.07 0.63 2.72
CA ALA A 102 11.74 1.53 1.62
C ALA A 102 12.90 2.46 1.25
N GLU A 103 13.77 2.81 2.19
CA GLU A 103 14.84 3.76 1.95
C GLU A 103 15.74 3.40 0.76
N PRO A 104 16.23 2.14 0.61
CA PRO A 104 17.10 1.80 -0.52
C PRO A 104 16.43 1.96 -1.89
N PHE A 105 15.09 1.92 -1.94
CA PHE A 105 14.36 2.10 -3.20
C PHE A 105 14.30 3.55 -3.66
N HIS A 106 14.61 4.51 -2.80
CA HIS A 106 14.49 5.93 -3.14
C HIS A 106 15.27 6.28 -4.42
N ASP A 107 16.50 5.80 -4.54
CA ASP A 107 17.35 6.09 -5.69
C ASP A 107 16.97 5.28 -6.94
N ARG A 108 16.15 4.26 -6.78
CA ARG A 108 15.73 3.35 -7.86
C ARG A 108 14.36 3.68 -8.43
N PHE A 109 13.48 4.29 -7.64
CA PHE A 109 12.14 4.67 -8.09
C PHE A 109 12.18 5.97 -8.90
N ALA A 110 11.37 6.02 -9.95
CA ALA A 110 11.19 7.25 -10.72
C ALA A 110 10.32 8.26 -9.96
N TRP A 111 9.27 7.80 -9.28
CA TRP A 111 8.30 8.70 -8.64
C TRP A 111 8.87 9.45 -7.42
N THR A 112 9.93 8.93 -6.81
CA THR A 112 10.52 9.55 -5.61
C THR A 112 11.58 10.60 -5.92
N GLN A 113 12.00 10.77 -7.17
CA GLN A 113 13.16 11.58 -7.53
C GLN A 113 13.03 13.07 -7.27
N ARG A 114 11.82 13.59 -7.14
CA ARG A 114 11.62 15.02 -6.80
C ARG A 114 11.87 15.34 -5.33
N TRP A 115 12.06 14.31 -4.48
CA TRP A 115 12.43 14.50 -3.09
C TRP A 115 13.89 14.16 -2.88
N PRO A 116 14.68 15.02 -2.17
CA PRO A 116 16.07 14.70 -1.90
C PRO A 116 16.19 13.49 -0.97
N ARG A 117 17.25 12.73 -1.14
CA ARG A 117 17.48 11.52 -0.35
C ARG A 117 17.48 11.81 1.16
N THR A 118 17.99 12.96 1.58
CA THR A 118 17.98 13.37 3.00
C THR A 118 16.59 13.51 3.58
N ASN A 119 15.57 13.71 2.73
CA ASN A 119 14.18 13.86 3.11
C ASN A 119 13.30 12.82 2.40
N TRP A 120 13.82 11.62 2.21
CA TRP A 120 13.15 10.59 1.40
C TRP A 120 11.75 10.23 1.91
N THR A 121 11.51 10.32 3.22
CA THR A 121 10.20 10.00 3.77
C THR A 121 9.09 10.95 3.34
N LEU A 122 9.44 12.14 2.83
CA LEU A 122 8.45 13.08 2.30
C LEU A 122 7.66 12.51 1.13
N ALA A 123 8.27 11.61 0.35
CA ALA A 123 7.58 10.94 -0.75
C ALA A 123 6.37 10.14 -0.26
N TYR A 124 6.42 9.65 0.98
CA TYR A 124 5.38 8.81 1.56
C TYR A 124 4.36 9.58 2.40
N GLN A 125 4.27 10.88 2.22
CA GLN A 125 3.20 11.67 2.81
C GLN A 125 1.92 11.55 1.98
N GLY A 126 0.78 11.68 2.63
CA GLY A 126 -0.50 11.41 2.01
C GLY A 126 -0.79 9.91 2.05
N ASN A 127 -1.96 9.53 1.60
CA ASN A 127 -2.44 8.17 1.78
C ASN A 127 -2.28 7.30 0.51
N LEU A 128 -2.22 7.93 -0.66
CA LEU A 128 -2.32 7.21 -1.92
C LEU A 128 -1.55 7.94 -3.01
N HIS A 129 -0.68 7.21 -3.72
CA HIS A 129 0.13 7.76 -4.81
C HIS A 129 0.09 6.84 -6.02
N GLU A 130 -0.19 7.40 -7.18
CA GLU A 130 -0.05 6.65 -8.43
C GLU A 130 1.44 6.64 -8.83
N VAL A 131 1.96 5.48 -9.23
CA VAL A 131 3.39 5.31 -9.55
C VAL A 131 3.56 4.63 -10.91
N PRO A 132 4.71 4.84 -11.58
CA PRO A 132 4.98 4.18 -12.86
C PRO A 132 5.07 2.65 -12.74
N GLN A 133 4.76 1.96 -13.82
CA GLN A 133 4.86 0.50 -13.88
C GLN A 133 6.27 0.02 -13.51
N ALA A 134 7.31 0.72 -13.97
CA ALA A 134 8.69 0.35 -13.67
C ALA A 134 8.97 0.30 -12.18
N ASP A 135 8.41 1.22 -11.40
CA ASP A 135 8.59 1.26 -9.96
C ASP A 135 7.88 0.07 -9.29
N MET A 136 6.66 -0.24 -9.74
CA MET A 136 5.95 -1.42 -9.23
C MET A 136 6.69 -2.72 -9.60
N ASP A 137 7.28 -2.78 -10.78
CA ASP A 137 8.06 -3.96 -11.20
C ASP A 137 9.25 -4.20 -10.26
N LEU A 138 9.91 -3.15 -9.80
CA LEU A 138 11.00 -3.27 -8.82
C LEU A 138 10.48 -3.89 -7.50
N LEU A 139 9.33 -3.44 -7.03
CA LEU A 139 8.74 -3.98 -5.82
C LEU A 139 8.28 -5.43 -6.00
N LEU A 140 7.66 -5.75 -7.13
CA LEU A 140 7.22 -7.12 -7.40
C LEU A 140 8.41 -8.08 -7.42
N ALA A 141 9.52 -7.70 -8.06
CA ALA A 141 10.72 -8.52 -8.09
C ALA A 141 11.29 -8.73 -6.69
N ALA A 142 11.43 -7.65 -5.92
CA ALA A 142 11.98 -7.72 -4.57
C ALA A 142 11.07 -8.51 -3.62
N MET A 143 9.75 -8.34 -3.73
CA MET A 143 8.77 -9.08 -2.94
C MET A 143 8.76 -10.57 -3.31
N GLY A 144 8.93 -10.90 -4.59
CA GLY A 144 9.05 -12.28 -5.05
C GLY A 144 10.26 -12.97 -4.42
N GLU A 145 11.40 -12.29 -4.38
CA GLU A 145 12.60 -12.81 -3.72
C GLU A 145 12.38 -12.99 -2.23
N ALA A 146 11.77 -12.00 -1.56
CA ALA A 146 11.49 -12.07 -0.13
C ALA A 146 10.51 -13.21 0.21
N THR A 147 9.50 -13.42 -0.63
CA THR A 147 8.51 -14.48 -0.44
C THR A 147 9.12 -15.86 -0.71
N ALA A 148 10.03 -15.97 -1.68
CA ALA A 148 10.68 -17.22 -2.06
C ALA A 148 11.87 -17.58 -1.16
N ALA A 149 12.36 -16.64 -0.32
CA ALA A 149 13.50 -16.90 0.55
C ALA A 149 13.18 -18.06 1.52
N PRO A 150 14.09 -19.01 1.68
CA PRO A 150 13.86 -20.10 2.64
C PRO A 150 13.71 -19.53 4.04
N ARG A 151 12.67 -19.98 4.73
CA ARG A 151 12.47 -19.57 6.12
C ARG A 151 13.52 -20.29 6.97
N PRO A 152 14.14 -19.57 7.92
CA PRO A 152 14.99 -20.24 8.90
C PRO A 152 14.18 -21.33 9.62
N ALA A 153 14.77 -22.46 9.75
CA ALA A 153 14.13 -23.59 10.42
C ALA A 153 13.91 -23.29 11.91
#